data_f764d4b0f81011201aea2f17161ec845
#
_entry.id   f764d4b0f81011201aea2f17161ec845
#
_cell.length_a   1.000
_cell.length_b   1.000
_cell.length_c   1.000
_cell.angle_alpha   90.00
_cell.angle_beta   90.00
_cell.angle_gamma   90.00
#
_symmetry.space_group_name_H-M   'P 1'
#
loop_
_entity.id
_entity.type
_entity.pdbx_description
1 polymer ?
#
loop_
_entity_poly.entity_id
_entity_poly.type
_entity_poly.pdbx_seq_one_letter_code
_entity_poly.pdbx_strand_id
1 'polypeptide(L)'
;MGEGSRTGETTEDPLPPYTSGANSVPTVHESNGDPAPASATNQENAVPMLDVHAPHAALRTWRDFSIHIAAIAVGLLIAIGLEQTVEYFHHRHQVAQTREALRVEREQNHLRMADQVTEFRARVPIIQTNLAVFHYLRLHPGAAEKDLPGKVNWHNLGAPFIDYVWQTAQQTGVAAFMNQSEVRRNSELYRRLKICTDSYEAFRVANTEARAYTVDDADLSHLTPIQIEEQIRLTRTMLNRLYRHGSDLRNLSIGNPDFVPVPSVEEIGSIVHESAQERRDLEESMKRLHSVDDLPESFPSDEKR
;
A
#
# COMPACT_ATOMS: atom_id res chain seq x y z
N MET A 1 61.66 19.18 19.65
CA MET A 1 61.04 19.08 21.00
C MET A 1 59.60 19.55 20.83
N GLY A 2 58.55 18.83 20.88
CA GLY A 2 58.22 17.57 21.47
C GLY A 2 56.97 17.03 20.82
N GLU A 3 56.97 15.81 20.67
CA GLU A 3 56.01 14.79 20.37
C GLU A 3 54.63 14.95 21.08
N GLY A 4 53.60 14.44 20.40
CA GLY A 4 52.26 14.31 20.99
C GLY A 4 51.27 13.63 20.03
N SER A 5 51.61 12.39 19.62
CA SER A 5 50.72 11.43 19.00
C SER A 5 49.60 11.08 19.96
N ARG A 6 48.32 11.16 19.52
CA ARG A 6 47.21 10.40 20.12
C ARG A 6 46.26 9.87 19.04
N THR A 7 46.48 8.65 18.65
CA THR A 7 45.55 7.75 17.97
C THR A 7 44.39 7.44 18.93
N GLY A 8 43.18 7.87 18.56
CA GLY A 8 41.93 7.46 19.18
C GLY A 8 41.31 6.33 18.34
N GLU A 9 41.53 5.14 18.80
CA GLU A 9 40.93 3.90 18.33
C GLU A 9 39.46 3.87 18.78
N THR A 10 38.52 4.02 17.85
CA THR A 10 37.08 3.86 18.10
C THR A 10 36.75 2.38 17.87
N THR A 11 36.57 1.68 18.96
CA THR A 11 36.11 0.30 19.01
C THR A 11 34.64 0.27 18.51
N GLU A 12 34.40 -0.33 17.36
CA GLU A 12 33.05 -0.71 16.89
C GLU A 12 32.57 -1.91 17.71
N ASP A 13 31.50 -1.71 18.49
CA ASP A 13 30.73 -2.79 19.12
C ASP A 13 29.96 -3.57 18.06
N PRO A 14 30.07 -4.90 18.00
CA PRO A 14 29.31 -5.72 17.06
C PRO A 14 27.86 -5.89 17.54
N LEU A 15 26.92 -5.61 16.65
CA LEU A 15 25.48 -5.86 16.81
C LEU A 15 25.23 -7.36 17.12
N PRO A 16 24.27 -7.68 18.02
CA PRO A 16 23.92 -9.06 18.34
C PRO A 16 23.19 -9.74 17.17
N PRO A 17 23.39 -11.04 16.95
CA PRO A 17 22.75 -11.77 15.88
C PRO A 17 21.25 -11.99 16.15
N TYR A 18 20.44 -11.77 15.14
CA TYR A 18 19.02 -12.12 15.11
C TYR A 18 18.84 -13.63 15.29
N THR A 19 18.35 -14.07 16.43
CA THR A 19 17.91 -15.45 16.65
C THR A 19 16.53 -15.65 16.04
N SER A 20 16.49 -16.38 14.94
CA SER A 20 15.28 -16.96 14.36
C SER A 20 14.66 -17.94 15.37
N GLY A 21 13.51 -17.57 15.94
CA GLY A 21 12.73 -18.43 16.82
C GLY A 21 12.10 -19.58 16.02
N ALA A 22 12.71 -20.75 16.06
CA ALA A 22 12.11 -21.99 15.57
C ALA A 22 11.04 -22.44 16.56
N ASN A 23 9.80 -22.62 16.07
CA ASN A 23 8.70 -23.27 16.76
C ASN A 23 9.09 -24.70 17.16
N SER A 24 9.28 -24.95 18.43
CA SER A 24 9.43 -26.28 18.99
C SER A 24 8.06 -26.89 19.27
N VAL A 25 7.76 -27.95 18.52
CA VAL A 25 6.69 -28.92 18.77
C VAL A 25 7.00 -29.66 20.07
N PRO A 26 6.07 -29.83 21.02
CA PRO A 26 6.32 -30.64 22.21
C PRO A 26 6.31 -32.14 21.85
N THR A 27 7.48 -32.75 21.99
CA THR A 27 7.67 -34.20 21.89
C THR A 27 7.19 -34.83 23.19
N VAL A 28 6.27 -35.77 23.08
CA VAL A 28 5.82 -36.65 24.17
C VAL A 28 6.98 -37.61 24.50
N HIS A 29 7.48 -37.54 25.72
CA HIS A 29 8.42 -38.49 26.27
C HIS A 29 7.69 -39.73 26.78
N GLU A 30 7.88 -40.83 26.09
CA GLU A 30 7.67 -42.16 26.65
C GLU A 30 8.79 -42.46 27.65
N SER A 31 8.41 -42.69 28.89
CA SER A 31 9.32 -43.19 29.92
C SER A 31 8.98 -44.65 30.21
N ASN A 32 9.78 -45.56 29.67
CA ASN A 32 9.87 -46.94 30.11
C ASN A 32 10.64 -47.01 31.43
N GLY A 33 10.12 -47.77 32.38
CA GLY A 33 10.80 -48.07 33.61
C GLY A 33 10.04 -49.05 34.51
N ASP A 34 10.19 -50.35 34.26
CA ASP A 34 9.92 -51.42 35.23
C ASP A 34 11.10 -51.51 36.25
N PRO A 35 11.07 -52.25 37.38
CA PRO A 35 10.12 -53.25 37.84
C PRO A 35 9.76 -53.29 39.34
N ALA A 36 8.64 -53.89 39.63
CA ALA A 36 8.21 -54.83 40.73
C ALA A 36 8.94 -54.90 42.08
N PRO A 37 8.39 -55.65 43.14
CA PRO A 37 7.00 -55.87 43.56
C PRO A 37 6.82 -55.66 45.10
N ALA A 38 5.62 -55.41 45.56
CA ALA A 38 5.24 -55.82 46.95
C ALA A 38 3.74 -55.87 47.12
N SER A 39 3.35 -56.98 47.57
CA SER A 39 2.03 -57.43 48.06
C SER A 39 1.28 -56.44 48.93
N ALA A 40 0.01 -56.36 48.81
CA ALA A 40 -1.00 -56.74 49.80
C ALA A 40 -2.35 -56.02 49.61
N THR A 41 -3.37 -56.84 49.70
CA THR A 41 -4.66 -56.60 50.31
C THR A 41 -5.79 -56.13 49.41
N ASN A 42 -6.59 -57.10 49.07
CA ASN A 42 -7.96 -57.02 48.63
C ASN A 42 -8.78 -55.93 49.31
N GLN A 43 -9.32 -55.03 48.48
CA GLN A 43 -10.66 -54.53 48.70
C GLN A 43 -11.34 -54.42 47.37
N GLU A 44 -12.19 -55.41 47.11
CA GLU A 44 -13.18 -55.53 46.07
C GLU A 44 -14.17 -54.37 46.21
N ASN A 45 -13.88 -53.22 45.65
CA ASN A 45 -14.89 -52.22 45.29
C ASN A 45 -15.37 -52.59 43.89
N ALA A 46 -16.44 -53.39 43.83
CA ALA A 46 -17.20 -53.63 42.65
C ALA A 46 -17.72 -52.29 42.11
N VAL A 47 -16.95 -51.71 41.16
CA VAL A 47 -17.46 -50.67 40.27
C VAL A 47 -18.58 -51.38 39.48
N PRO A 48 -19.82 -50.88 39.51
CA PRO A 48 -20.87 -51.45 38.66
C PRO A 48 -20.40 -51.27 37.21
N MET A 49 -19.91 -52.38 36.60
CA MET A 49 -19.80 -52.47 35.17
C MET A 49 -21.18 -52.12 34.61
N LEU A 50 -21.31 -50.98 33.95
CA LEU A 50 -22.40 -50.72 33.04
C LEU A 50 -22.36 -51.87 32.03
N ASP A 51 -23.14 -52.88 32.31
CA ASP A 51 -23.36 -54.02 31.43
C ASP A 51 -24.07 -53.47 30.18
N VAL A 52 -23.29 -52.97 29.23
CA VAL A 52 -23.80 -52.59 27.94
C VAL A 52 -24.09 -53.89 27.19
N HIS A 53 -25.19 -54.52 27.59
CA HIS A 53 -25.75 -55.56 26.79
C HIS A 53 -26.01 -55.01 25.40
N ALA A 54 -25.16 -55.35 24.45
CA ALA A 54 -25.46 -55.16 23.06
C ALA A 54 -26.83 -55.78 22.80
N PRO A 55 -27.78 -55.03 22.27
CA PRO A 55 -29.11 -55.60 21.99
C PRO A 55 -28.92 -56.64 20.89
N HIS A 56 -28.80 -57.90 21.30
CA HIS A 56 -28.82 -59.07 20.40
C HIS A 56 -30.25 -59.35 19.92
N ALA A 57 -31.06 -58.36 19.66
CA ALA A 57 -32.27 -58.51 18.89
C ALA A 57 -31.89 -58.62 17.43
N ALA A 58 -31.57 -59.79 16.94
CA ALA A 58 -31.45 -60.07 15.52
C ALA A 58 -32.69 -59.45 14.83
N LEU A 59 -32.45 -58.59 13.84
CA LEU A 59 -33.48 -57.95 13.03
C LEU A 59 -34.41 -59.08 12.47
N ARG A 60 -35.48 -59.34 13.12
CA ARG A 60 -36.33 -60.53 12.86
C ARG A 60 -37.22 -60.32 11.65
N THR A 61 -37.39 -59.06 11.20
CA THR A 61 -38.26 -58.75 10.06
C THR A 61 -37.65 -57.71 9.18
N TRP A 62 -37.93 -57.75 7.89
CA TRP A 62 -37.53 -56.70 6.92
C TRP A 62 -38.03 -55.30 7.37
N ARG A 63 -39.12 -55.24 8.08
CA ARG A 63 -39.71 -54.01 8.61
C ARG A 63 -38.81 -53.38 9.69
N ASP A 64 -38.27 -54.19 10.61
CA ASP A 64 -37.35 -53.68 11.66
C ASP A 64 -36.06 -53.15 11.07
N PHE A 65 -35.55 -53.82 10.04
CA PHE A 65 -34.39 -53.34 9.26
C PHE A 65 -34.67 -51.98 8.61
N SER A 66 -35.83 -51.85 7.94
CA SER A 66 -36.21 -50.58 7.28
C SER A 66 -36.38 -49.44 8.29
N ILE A 67 -36.93 -49.67 9.47
CA ILE A 67 -37.04 -48.68 10.54
C ILE A 67 -35.67 -48.24 11.03
N HIS A 68 -34.72 -49.18 11.19
CA HIS A 68 -33.34 -48.87 11.60
C HIS A 68 -32.63 -48.01 10.57
N ILE A 69 -32.70 -48.35 9.30
CA ILE A 69 -32.12 -47.55 8.21
C ILE A 69 -32.78 -46.18 8.15
N ALA A 70 -34.10 -46.07 8.29
CA ALA A 70 -34.78 -44.78 8.33
C ALA A 70 -34.33 -43.92 9.51
N ALA A 71 -34.15 -44.49 10.71
CA ALA A 71 -33.66 -43.78 11.88
C ALA A 71 -32.23 -43.25 11.69
N ILE A 72 -31.33 -44.07 11.10
CA ILE A 72 -29.95 -43.64 10.76
C ILE A 72 -29.97 -42.51 9.72
N ALA A 73 -30.79 -42.66 8.67
CA ALA A 73 -30.90 -41.62 7.62
C ALA A 73 -31.44 -40.30 8.18
N VAL A 74 -32.47 -40.34 9.05
CA VAL A 74 -32.97 -39.13 9.72
C VAL A 74 -31.91 -38.50 10.62
N GLY A 75 -31.19 -39.32 11.42
CA GLY A 75 -30.12 -38.83 12.27
C GLY A 75 -28.99 -38.12 11.45
N LEU A 76 -28.62 -38.72 10.31
CA LEU A 76 -27.63 -38.14 9.40
C LEU A 76 -28.12 -36.81 8.79
N LEU A 77 -29.37 -36.73 8.35
CA LEU A 77 -29.99 -35.53 7.81
C LEU A 77 -30.03 -34.39 8.84
N ILE A 78 -30.35 -34.72 10.11
CA ILE A 78 -30.34 -33.77 11.21
C ILE A 78 -28.89 -33.25 11.44
N ALA A 79 -27.90 -34.14 11.48
CA ALA A 79 -26.53 -33.80 11.70
C ALA A 79 -26.00 -32.85 10.59
N ILE A 80 -26.24 -33.19 9.32
CA ILE A 80 -25.88 -32.35 8.17
C ILE A 80 -26.61 -31.00 8.21
N GLY A 81 -27.91 -31.00 8.58
CA GLY A 81 -28.68 -29.76 8.71
C GLY A 81 -28.18 -28.84 9.81
N LEU A 82 -27.72 -29.36 10.93
CA LEU A 82 -27.10 -28.60 12.01
C LEU A 82 -25.75 -28.02 11.59
N GLU A 83 -24.90 -28.83 10.96
CA GLU A 83 -23.62 -28.40 10.44
C GLU A 83 -23.77 -27.22 9.48
N GLN A 84 -24.63 -27.34 8.46
CA GLN A 84 -24.90 -26.26 7.51
C GLN A 84 -25.44 -24.99 8.17
N THR A 85 -26.26 -25.17 9.22
CA THR A 85 -26.79 -24.04 9.98
C THR A 85 -25.71 -23.28 10.73
N VAL A 86 -24.79 -24.00 11.40
CA VAL A 86 -23.65 -23.41 12.09
C VAL A 86 -22.72 -22.68 11.10
N GLU A 87 -22.43 -23.31 9.97
CA GLU A 87 -21.63 -22.72 8.89
C GLU A 87 -22.27 -21.45 8.34
N TYR A 88 -23.56 -21.45 8.09
CA TYR A 88 -24.30 -20.27 7.64
C TYR A 88 -24.18 -19.08 8.61
N PHE A 89 -24.36 -19.33 9.93
CA PHE A 89 -24.22 -18.30 10.95
C PHE A 89 -22.78 -17.80 11.06
N HIS A 90 -21.81 -18.69 10.93
CA HIS A 90 -20.39 -18.34 10.94
C HIS A 90 -20.04 -17.41 9.77
N HIS A 91 -20.42 -17.76 8.54
CA HIS A 91 -20.21 -16.92 7.36
C HIS A 91 -20.91 -15.57 7.47
N ARG A 92 -22.14 -15.55 7.98
CA ARG A 92 -22.87 -14.30 8.20
C ARG A 92 -22.17 -13.39 9.18
N HIS A 93 -21.60 -13.94 10.24
CA HIS A 93 -20.82 -13.17 11.21
C HIS A 93 -19.53 -12.63 10.60
N GLN A 94 -18.77 -13.44 9.86
CA GLN A 94 -17.58 -13.00 9.15
C GLN A 94 -17.88 -11.87 8.16
N VAL A 95 -18.94 -11.98 7.37
CA VAL A 95 -19.38 -10.93 6.45
C VAL A 95 -19.70 -9.64 7.20
N ALA A 96 -20.38 -9.72 8.34
CA ALA A 96 -20.72 -8.55 9.15
C ALA A 96 -19.45 -7.83 9.69
N GLN A 97 -18.50 -8.59 10.21
CA GLN A 97 -17.20 -8.07 10.66
C GLN A 97 -16.41 -7.44 9.51
N THR A 98 -16.37 -8.11 8.36
CA THR A 98 -15.67 -7.59 7.17
C THR A 98 -16.30 -6.28 6.68
N ARG A 99 -17.63 -6.16 6.67
CA ARG A 99 -18.32 -4.91 6.30
C ARG A 99 -17.95 -3.75 7.22
N GLU A 100 -17.87 -3.99 8.52
CA GLU A 100 -17.47 -2.97 9.48
C GLU A 100 -16.00 -2.58 9.28
N ALA A 101 -15.12 -3.53 9.09
CA ALA A 101 -13.71 -3.25 8.78
C ALA A 101 -13.55 -2.46 7.46
N LEU A 102 -14.29 -2.82 6.40
CA LEU A 102 -14.32 -2.09 5.13
C LEU A 102 -14.87 -0.66 5.30
N ARG A 103 -15.84 -0.45 6.20
CA ARG A 103 -16.35 0.89 6.51
C ARG A 103 -15.25 1.76 7.13
N VAL A 104 -14.52 1.22 8.10
CA VAL A 104 -13.40 1.92 8.75
C VAL A 104 -12.28 2.22 7.75
N GLU A 105 -11.89 1.24 6.91
CA GLU A 105 -10.87 1.42 5.89
C GLU A 105 -11.28 2.50 4.87
N ARG A 106 -12.54 2.52 4.47
CA ARG A 106 -13.08 3.56 3.58
C ARG A 106 -12.99 4.95 4.21
N GLU A 107 -13.32 5.10 5.48
CA GLU A 107 -13.22 6.36 6.21
C GLU A 107 -11.76 6.85 6.25
N GLN A 108 -10.82 5.97 6.53
CA GLN A 108 -9.39 6.31 6.48
C GLN A 108 -8.96 6.73 5.08
N ASN A 109 -9.45 6.08 4.04
CA ASN A 109 -9.16 6.45 2.65
C ASN A 109 -9.77 7.81 2.27
N HIS A 110 -10.91 8.20 2.85
CA HIS A 110 -11.47 9.55 2.70
C HIS A 110 -10.52 10.62 3.23
N LEU A 111 -9.97 10.43 4.44
CA LEU A 111 -9.00 11.35 5.02
C LEU A 111 -7.73 11.45 4.16
N ARG A 112 -7.21 10.31 3.71
CA ARG A 112 -6.04 10.25 2.80
C ARG A 112 -6.31 10.95 1.47
N MET A 113 -7.52 10.85 0.93
CA MET A 113 -7.91 11.55 -0.29
C MET A 113 -7.84 13.07 -0.09
N ALA A 114 -8.38 13.57 1.01
CA ALA A 114 -8.35 15.01 1.33
C ALA A 114 -6.91 15.52 1.47
N ASP A 115 -6.07 14.74 2.16
CA ASP A 115 -4.64 15.05 2.33
C ASP A 115 -3.91 15.06 0.99
N GLN A 116 -4.09 14.03 0.15
CA GLN A 116 -3.43 13.93 -1.15
C GLN A 116 -3.85 15.04 -2.11
N VAL A 117 -5.12 15.46 -2.10
CA VAL A 117 -5.60 16.60 -2.90
C VAL A 117 -4.97 17.91 -2.43
N THR A 118 -4.89 18.12 -1.11
CA THR A 118 -4.26 19.31 -0.53
C THR A 118 -2.76 19.34 -0.88
N GLU A 119 -2.09 18.21 -0.75
CA GLU A 119 -0.69 18.06 -1.10
C GLU A 119 -0.43 18.28 -2.60
N PHE A 120 -1.28 17.74 -3.47
CA PHE A 120 -1.20 17.97 -4.91
C PHE A 120 -1.20 19.46 -5.23
N ARG A 121 -2.14 20.22 -4.67
CA ARG A 121 -2.26 21.67 -4.87
C ARG A 121 -1.02 22.43 -4.38
N ALA A 122 -0.49 22.02 -3.22
CA ALA A 122 0.68 22.66 -2.65
C ALA A 122 1.98 22.36 -3.43
N ARG A 123 2.06 21.19 -4.08
CA ARG A 123 3.29 20.74 -4.76
C ARG A 123 3.47 21.30 -6.15
N VAL A 124 2.39 21.51 -6.89
CA VAL A 124 2.49 22.03 -8.27
C VAL A 124 3.31 23.33 -8.33
N PRO A 125 3.00 24.40 -7.56
CA PRO A 125 3.77 25.64 -7.62
C PRO A 125 5.22 25.45 -7.13
N ILE A 126 5.46 24.56 -6.17
CA ILE A 126 6.83 24.28 -5.70
C ILE A 126 7.68 23.70 -6.83
N ILE A 127 7.16 22.69 -7.55
CA ILE A 127 7.87 22.06 -8.65
C ILE A 127 8.09 23.04 -9.82
N GLN A 128 7.10 23.90 -10.09
CA GLN A 128 7.22 24.96 -11.09
C GLN A 128 8.31 25.95 -10.69
N THR A 129 8.40 26.34 -9.42
CA THR A 129 9.50 27.19 -8.91
C THR A 129 10.85 26.50 -9.09
N ASN A 130 10.96 25.21 -8.76
CA ASN A 130 12.19 24.44 -8.99
C ASN A 130 12.58 24.45 -10.46
N LEU A 131 11.63 24.25 -11.38
CA LEU A 131 11.88 24.36 -12.83
C LEU A 131 12.36 25.74 -13.23
N ALA A 132 11.75 26.81 -12.71
CA ALA A 132 12.15 28.18 -13.00
C ALA A 132 13.60 28.44 -12.55
N VAL A 133 13.99 27.94 -11.37
CA VAL A 133 15.36 28.03 -10.86
C VAL A 133 16.34 27.33 -11.79
N PHE A 134 16.07 26.08 -12.19
CA PHE A 134 16.98 25.34 -13.08
C PHE A 134 17.03 25.94 -14.49
N HIS A 135 15.95 26.49 -15.02
CA HIS A 135 15.96 27.22 -16.27
C HIS A 135 16.78 28.49 -16.18
N TYR A 136 16.71 29.21 -15.04
CA TYR A 136 17.53 30.37 -14.79
C TYR A 136 19.05 30.02 -14.76
N LEU A 137 19.40 28.98 -14.01
CA LEU A 137 20.76 28.45 -13.92
C LEU A 137 21.33 28.01 -15.28
N ARG A 138 20.47 27.45 -16.15
CA ARG A 138 20.87 27.11 -17.53
C ARG A 138 21.32 28.33 -18.33
N LEU A 139 20.64 29.47 -18.16
CA LEU A 139 20.97 30.73 -18.84
C LEU A 139 22.08 31.53 -18.14
N HIS A 140 22.23 31.30 -16.82
CA HIS A 140 23.20 32.00 -15.95
C HIS A 140 24.00 31.00 -15.12
N PRO A 141 24.91 30.22 -15.75
CA PRO A 141 25.73 29.24 -15.04
C PRO A 141 26.54 29.89 -13.93
N GLY A 142 26.53 29.31 -12.73
CA GLY A 142 27.25 29.83 -11.58
C GLY A 142 26.56 31.02 -10.89
N ALA A 143 25.30 31.33 -11.20
CA ALA A 143 24.56 32.38 -10.51
C ALA A 143 24.50 32.12 -9.00
N ALA A 144 24.66 33.18 -8.20
CA ALA A 144 24.59 33.08 -6.75
C ALA A 144 23.13 32.84 -6.29
N GLU A 145 22.94 32.19 -5.16
CA GLU A 145 21.61 31.86 -4.60
C GLU A 145 20.67 33.07 -4.52
N LYS A 146 21.22 34.26 -4.17
CA LYS A 146 20.43 35.50 -4.04
C LYS A 146 19.85 36.01 -5.37
N ASP A 147 20.37 35.55 -6.50
CA ASP A 147 19.97 35.98 -7.86
C ASP A 147 18.95 35.00 -8.48
N LEU A 148 18.67 33.88 -7.81
CA LEU A 148 17.73 32.87 -8.27
C LEU A 148 16.28 33.36 -8.15
N PRO A 149 15.35 32.93 -9.06
CA PRO A 149 13.94 33.33 -9.03
C PRO A 149 13.16 32.68 -7.87
N GLY A 150 13.79 31.82 -7.07
CA GLY A 150 13.18 31.16 -5.92
C GLY A 150 14.16 30.18 -5.29
N LYS A 151 13.66 29.45 -4.27
CA LYS A 151 14.43 28.38 -3.62
C LYS A 151 13.95 27.02 -4.09
N VAL A 152 14.89 26.15 -4.40
CA VAL A 152 14.58 24.74 -4.68
C VAL A 152 14.11 24.07 -3.40
N ASN A 153 12.96 23.41 -3.48
CA ASN A 153 12.35 22.75 -2.36
C ASN A 153 11.77 21.37 -2.77
N TRP A 154 12.00 20.39 -1.92
CA TRP A 154 11.58 19.01 -2.14
C TRP A 154 10.75 18.53 -0.96
N HIS A 155 9.55 18.07 -1.23
CA HIS A 155 8.68 17.55 -0.19
C HIS A 155 8.10 16.20 -0.62
N ASN A 156 7.81 15.35 0.33
CA ASN A 156 7.10 14.09 0.06
C ASN A 156 5.60 14.33 0.05
N LEU A 157 4.86 13.50 -0.68
CA LEU A 157 3.41 13.41 -0.55
C LEU A 157 3.04 12.71 0.77
N GLY A 158 1.79 12.85 1.18
CA GLY A 158 1.21 12.13 2.31
C GLY A 158 1.20 10.62 2.14
N ALA A 159 0.41 9.91 2.95
CA ALA A 159 0.35 8.45 2.89
C ALA A 159 -0.47 7.95 1.69
N PRO A 160 -0.11 6.80 1.07
CA PRO A 160 -0.90 6.17 0.03
C PRO A 160 -2.23 5.62 0.57
N PHE A 161 -3.16 5.28 -0.33
CA PHE A 161 -4.39 4.59 0.03
C PHE A 161 -4.11 3.19 0.58
N ILE A 162 -5.06 2.66 1.35
CA ILE A 162 -5.00 1.32 1.94
C ILE A 162 -6.12 0.46 1.37
N ASP A 163 -5.84 -0.84 1.22
CA ASP A 163 -6.72 -1.83 0.60
C ASP A 163 -6.63 -3.23 1.24
N TYR A 164 -5.97 -3.31 2.40
CA TYR A 164 -5.67 -4.60 3.03
C TYR A 164 -6.92 -5.35 3.51
N VAL A 165 -7.98 -4.65 3.93
CA VAL A 165 -9.23 -5.32 4.36
C VAL A 165 -9.92 -5.96 3.15
N TRP A 166 -9.99 -5.24 2.01
CA TRP A 166 -10.58 -5.79 0.79
C TRP A 166 -9.76 -6.95 0.24
N GLN A 167 -8.43 -6.83 0.20
CA GLN A 167 -7.55 -7.92 -0.20
C GLN A 167 -7.72 -9.15 0.70
N THR A 168 -7.77 -8.96 2.03
CA THR A 168 -8.02 -10.04 2.99
C THR A 168 -9.37 -10.72 2.74
N ALA A 169 -10.44 -9.94 2.51
CA ALA A 169 -11.77 -10.50 2.23
C ALA A 169 -11.79 -11.37 0.96
N GLN A 170 -11.01 -10.99 -0.06
CA GLN A 170 -10.86 -11.78 -1.28
C GLN A 170 -10.03 -13.05 -1.04
N GLN A 171 -8.90 -12.94 -0.34
CA GLN A 171 -7.99 -14.06 -0.07
C GLN A 171 -8.60 -15.13 0.84
N THR A 172 -9.37 -14.70 1.85
CA THR A 172 -10.07 -15.62 2.77
C THR A 172 -11.37 -16.18 2.20
N GLY A 173 -11.81 -15.71 1.05
CA GLY A 173 -13.06 -16.14 0.43
C GLY A 173 -14.33 -15.52 1.03
N VAL A 174 -14.23 -14.67 2.06
CA VAL A 174 -15.39 -14.00 2.68
C VAL A 174 -16.19 -13.17 1.67
N ALA A 175 -15.50 -12.58 0.69
CA ALA A 175 -16.13 -11.83 -0.39
C ALA A 175 -17.17 -12.66 -1.18
N ALA A 176 -17.00 -13.99 -1.28
CA ALA A 176 -17.95 -14.88 -1.97
C ALA A 176 -19.31 -14.98 -1.26
N PHE A 177 -19.35 -14.72 0.04
CA PHE A 177 -20.58 -14.73 0.86
C PHE A 177 -21.26 -13.35 0.94
N MET A 178 -20.65 -12.30 0.36
CA MET A 178 -21.24 -10.98 0.28
C MET A 178 -22.23 -10.86 -0.88
N ASN A 179 -23.09 -9.83 -0.83
CA ASN A 179 -24.00 -9.57 -1.96
C ASN A 179 -23.20 -9.19 -3.22
N GLN A 180 -23.57 -9.74 -4.36
CA GLN A 180 -22.87 -9.51 -5.64
C GLN A 180 -22.74 -8.02 -6.00
N SER A 181 -23.79 -7.22 -5.74
CA SER A 181 -23.74 -5.77 -5.97
C SER A 181 -22.74 -5.05 -5.06
N GLU A 182 -22.55 -5.53 -3.83
CA GLU A 182 -21.58 -5.04 -2.86
C GLU A 182 -20.15 -5.41 -3.28
N VAL A 183 -19.95 -6.66 -3.67
CA VAL A 183 -18.67 -7.14 -4.22
C VAL A 183 -18.25 -6.28 -5.43
N ARG A 184 -19.18 -6.04 -6.36
CA ARG A 184 -18.91 -5.22 -7.55
C ARG A 184 -18.52 -3.78 -7.18
N ARG A 185 -19.25 -3.14 -6.25
CA ARG A 185 -18.93 -1.77 -5.80
C ARG A 185 -17.55 -1.70 -5.13
N ASN A 186 -17.27 -2.62 -4.22
CA ASN A 186 -15.97 -2.67 -3.56
C ASN A 186 -14.85 -2.94 -4.56
N SER A 187 -14.99 -3.93 -5.45
CA SER A 187 -14.00 -4.23 -6.48
C SER A 187 -13.68 -3.00 -7.34
N GLU A 188 -14.68 -2.24 -7.78
CA GLU A 188 -14.47 -1.04 -8.58
C GLU A 188 -13.79 0.08 -7.78
N LEU A 189 -14.21 0.30 -6.53
CA LEU A 189 -13.57 1.28 -5.64
C LEU A 189 -12.09 0.94 -5.42
N TYR A 190 -11.80 -0.29 -4.98
CA TYR A 190 -10.42 -0.67 -4.66
C TYR A 190 -9.52 -0.77 -5.90
N ARG A 191 -10.08 -1.11 -7.06
CA ARG A 191 -9.36 -0.99 -8.33
C ARG A 191 -8.94 0.46 -8.63
N ARG A 192 -9.80 1.44 -8.37
CA ARG A 192 -9.48 2.86 -8.54
C ARG A 192 -8.48 3.35 -7.50
N LEU A 193 -8.63 2.97 -6.24
CA LEU A 193 -7.66 3.26 -5.18
C LEU A 193 -6.26 2.74 -5.55
N LYS A 194 -6.19 1.52 -6.11
CA LYS A 194 -4.92 0.97 -6.60
C LYS A 194 -4.30 1.80 -7.71
N ILE A 195 -5.08 2.27 -8.69
CA ILE A 195 -4.58 3.16 -9.75
C ILE A 195 -3.99 4.44 -9.15
N CYS A 196 -4.67 5.04 -8.16
CA CYS A 196 -4.15 6.22 -7.45
C CYS A 196 -2.86 5.90 -6.67
N THR A 197 -2.80 4.74 -6.02
CA THR A 197 -1.59 4.29 -5.31
C THR A 197 -0.42 4.06 -6.28
N ASP A 198 -0.67 3.44 -7.44
CA ASP A 198 0.36 3.21 -8.45
C ASP A 198 0.90 4.54 -9.03
N SER A 199 0.04 5.52 -9.27
CA SER A 199 0.46 6.85 -9.74
C SER A 199 1.16 7.66 -8.64
N TYR A 200 0.74 7.52 -7.38
CA TYR A 200 1.44 8.06 -6.22
C TYR A 200 2.88 7.53 -6.13
N GLU A 201 3.06 6.21 -6.23
CA GLU A 201 4.38 5.59 -6.19
C GLU A 201 5.25 6.03 -7.37
N ALA A 202 4.70 6.16 -8.56
CA ALA A 202 5.41 6.68 -9.72
C ALA A 202 5.88 8.13 -9.51
N PHE A 203 5.08 8.98 -8.85
CA PHE A 203 5.50 10.30 -8.45
C PHE A 203 6.61 10.25 -7.39
N ARG A 204 6.46 9.40 -6.36
CA ARG A 204 7.45 9.26 -5.28
C ARG A 204 8.84 8.86 -5.81
N VAL A 205 8.88 7.93 -6.76
CA VAL A 205 10.12 7.54 -7.44
C VAL A 205 10.71 8.74 -8.18
N ALA A 206 9.92 9.43 -9.02
CA ALA A 206 10.39 10.59 -9.76
C ALA A 206 10.86 11.75 -8.85
N ASN A 207 10.21 11.95 -7.70
CA ASN A 207 10.62 12.92 -6.68
C ASN A 207 11.97 12.56 -6.05
N THR A 208 12.22 11.26 -5.83
CA THR A 208 13.51 10.78 -5.32
C THR A 208 14.61 10.98 -6.37
N GLU A 209 14.34 10.65 -7.63
CA GLU A 209 15.27 10.86 -8.74
C GLU A 209 15.60 12.35 -8.94
N ALA A 210 14.58 13.22 -8.85
CA ALA A 210 14.76 14.67 -9.02
C ALA A 210 15.61 15.32 -7.93
N ARG A 211 15.82 14.66 -6.79
CA ARG A 211 16.70 15.13 -5.71
C ARG A 211 18.18 14.81 -5.94
N ALA A 212 18.51 13.96 -6.89
CA ALA A 212 19.83 13.33 -7.01
C ALA A 212 21.02 14.30 -6.98
N TYR A 213 20.87 15.53 -7.50
CA TYR A 213 21.93 16.54 -7.54
C TYR A 213 21.77 17.69 -6.53
N THR A 214 20.75 17.65 -5.67
CA THR A 214 20.36 18.79 -4.83
C THR A 214 20.06 18.42 -3.38
N VAL A 215 20.41 17.19 -2.95
CA VAL A 215 20.05 16.68 -1.60
C VAL A 215 20.92 17.31 -0.52
N ASP A 216 22.21 17.50 -0.80
CA ASP A 216 23.20 17.82 0.24
C ASP A 216 23.62 19.29 0.27
N ASP A 217 23.24 20.08 -0.76
CA ASP A 217 23.74 21.44 -0.91
C ASP A 217 22.64 22.45 -1.27
N ALA A 218 22.53 23.48 -0.46
CA ALA A 218 21.71 24.66 -0.79
C ALA A 218 22.36 25.50 -1.93
N ASP A 219 23.65 25.35 -2.14
CA ASP A 219 24.39 26.08 -3.19
C ASP A 219 24.38 25.35 -4.52
N LEU A 220 23.56 25.82 -5.45
CA LEU A 220 23.42 25.28 -6.80
C LEU A 220 24.44 25.83 -7.81
N SER A 221 25.33 26.73 -7.39
CA SER A 221 26.31 27.42 -8.29
C SER A 221 27.35 26.45 -8.85
N HIS A 222 27.55 25.29 -8.19
CA HIS A 222 28.52 24.27 -8.61
C HIS A 222 27.98 23.30 -9.67
N LEU A 223 26.66 23.34 -9.97
CA LEU A 223 26.08 22.45 -10.96
C LEU A 223 26.64 22.70 -12.35
N THR A 224 27.11 21.64 -12.99
CA THR A 224 27.58 21.70 -14.39
C THR A 224 26.38 21.86 -15.35
N PRO A 225 26.57 22.38 -16.55
CA PRO A 225 25.52 22.52 -17.56
C PRO A 225 24.78 21.19 -17.83
N ILE A 226 25.50 20.06 -17.84
CA ILE A 226 24.92 18.73 -18.05
C ILE A 226 24.01 18.35 -16.88
N GLN A 227 24.44 18.61 -15.65
CA GLN A 227 23.61 18.33 -14.45
C GLN A 227 22.38 19.24 -14.42
N ILE A 228 22.49 20.51 -14.86
CA ILE A 228 21.34 21.42 -14.94
C ILE A 228 20.31 20.90 -15.95
N GLU A 229 20.71 20.47 -17.14
CA GLU A 229 19.81 19.91 -18.15
C GLU A 229 19.13 18.62 -17.65
N GLU A 230 19.91 17.74 -17.01
CA GLU A 230 19.36 16.53 -16.41
C GLU A 230 18.38 16.87 -15.27
N GLN A 231 18.69 17.87 -14.44
CA GLN A 231 17.81 18.33 -13.37
C GLN A 231 16.49 18.90 -13.91
N ILE A 232 16.51 19.63 -15.01
CA ILE A 232 15.32 20.11 -15.72
C ILE A 232 14.49 18.91 -16.19
N ARG A 233 15.12 17.91 -16.81
CA ARG A 233 14.46 16.70 -17.31
C ARG A 233 13.77 15.93 -16.17
N LEU A 234 14.48 15.69 -15.06
CA LEU A 234 13.99 14.97 -13.89
C LEU A 234 12.81 15.71 -13.23
N THR A 235 12.94 17.02 -13.05
CA THR A 235 11.90 17.87 -12.44
C THR A 235 10.64 17.91 -13.32
N ARG A 236 10.78 17.97 -14.66
CA ARG A 236 9.64 17.85 -15.59
C ARG A 236 8.97 16.49 -15.49
N THR A 237 9.75 15.43 -15.41
CA THR A 237 9.23 14.07 -15.24
C THR A 237 8.41 13.97 -13.95
N MET A 238 8.93 14.51 -12.85
CA MET A 238 8.24 14.57 -11.57
C MET A 238 6.92 15.36 -11.67
N LEU A 239 6.91 16.53 -12.31
CA LEU A 239 5.70 17.33 -12.52
C LEU A 239 4.65 16.58 -13.34
N ASN A 240 5.05 15.90 -14.40
CA ASN A 240 4.15 15.07 -15.22
C ASN A 240 3.55 13.90 -14.42
N ARG A 241 4.33 13.27 -13.53
CA ARG A 241 3.84 12.22 -12.63
C ARG A 241 2.85 12.78 -11.61
N LEU A 242 3.10 13.98 -11.09
CA LEU A 242 2.19 14.66 -10.18
C LEU A 242 0.84 14.99 -10.86
N TYR A 243 0.86 15.52 -12.08
CA TYR A 243 -0.37 15.78 -12.85
C TYR A 243 -1.15 14.50 -13.16
N ARG A 244 -0.44 13.42 -13.48
CA ARG A 244 -1.08 12.11 -13.66
C ARG A 244 -1.77 11.65 -12.39
N HIS A 245 -1.10 11.75 -11.24
CA HIS A 245 -1.68 11.42 -9.95
C HIS A 245 -2.92 12.28 -9.65
N GLY A 246 -2.85 13.60 -9.84
CA GLY A 246 -4.00 14.50 -9.70
C GLY A 246 -5.19 14.12 -10.60
N SER A 247 -4.93 13.70 -11.84
CA SER A 247 -5.96 13.18 -12.75
C SER A 247 -6.60 11.89 -12.23
N ASP A 248 -5.82 10.98 -11.67
CA ASP A 248 -6.32 9.72 -11.12
C ASP A 248 -7.14 9.96 -9.84
N LEU A 249 -6.73 10.89 -8.96
CA LEU A 249 -7.52 11.33 -7.81
C LEU A 249 -8.87 11.92 -8.25
N ARG A 250 -8.89 12.74 -9.29
CA ARG A 250 -10.13 13.26 -9.86
C ARG A 250 -11.04 12.16 -10.39
N ASN A 251 -10.48 11.19 -11.12
CA ASN A 251 -11.25 10.07 -11.65
C ASN A 251 -11.82 9.18 -10.54
N LEU A 252 -11.09 9.01 -9.44
CA LEU A 252 -11.58 8.33 -8.24
C LEU A 252 -12.80 9.04 -7.66
N SER A 253 -12.75 10.35 -7.48
CA SER A 253 -13.84 11.16 -6.90
C SER A 253 -15.10 11.17 -7.78
N ILE A 254 -14.95 11.29 -9.11
CA ILE A 254 -16.09 11.26 -10.05
C ILE A 254 -16.80 9.91 -10.00
N GLY A 255 -16.04 8.81 -9.90
CA GLY A 255 -16.59 7.46 -9.83
C GLY A 255 -17.15 7.05 -8.46
N ASN A 256 -16.86 7.82 -7.40
CA ASN A 256 -17.25 7.54 -6.02
C ASN A 256 -17.58 8.86 -5.31
N PRO A 257 -18.78 9.42 -5.53
CA PRO A 257 -19.16 10.73 -5.00
C PRO A 257 -19.21 10.81 -3.47
N ASP A 258 -19.23 9.63 -2.80
CA ASP A 258 -19.10 9.54 -1.34
C ASP A 258 -17.65 9.87 -0.88
N PHE A 259 -16.67 9.88 -1.78
CA PHE A 259 -15.31 10.34 -1.54
C PHE A 259 -15.22 11.85 -1.73
N VAL A 260 -15.54 12.60 -0.71
CA VAL A 260 -15.58 14.09 -0.72
C VAL A 260 -14.54 14.63 0.27
N PRO A 261 -14.03 15.84 0.11
CA PRO A 261 -14.45 16.88 -0.82
C PRO A 261 -13.67 16.82 -2.14
N VAL A 262 -14.40 16.61 -3.21
CA VAL A 262 -13.88 16.84 -4.57
C VAL A 262 -13.56 18.34 -4.67
N PRO A 263 -12.35 18.72 -5.13
CA PRO A 263 -12.13 20.07 -5.60
C PRO A 263 -13.21 20.38 -6.65
N SER A 264 -13.89 21.50 -6.55
CA SER A 264 -14.90 21.88 -7.53
C SER A 264 -14.29 21.87 -8.93
N VAL A 265 -15.10 21.61 -9.96
CA VAL A 265 -14.63 21.67 -11.36
C VAL A 265 -13.95 23.01 -11.65
N GLU A 266 -14.37 24.07 -10.95
CA GLU A 266 -13.80 25.41 -11.03
C GLU A 266 -12.41 25.49 -10.39
N GLU A 267 -12.17 24.85 -9.25
CA GLU A 267 -10.82 24.80 -8.63
C GLU A 267 -9.84 24.00 -9.48
N ILE A 268 -10.25 22.87 -10.05
CA ILE A 268 -9.41 22.09 -10.97
C ILE A 268 -9.32 22.80 -12.33
N GLY A 269 -10.40 23.46 -12.75
CA GLY A 269 -10.43 24.33 -13.93
C GLY A 269 -9.52 25.53 -13.78
N SER A 270 -9.43 26.17 -12.61
CA SER A 270 -8.50 27.27 -12.34
C SER A 270 -7.06 26.80 -12.36
N ILE A 271 -6.73 25.63 -11.78
CA ILE A 271 -5.40 25.04 -11.82
C ILE A 271 -5.01 24.65 -13.26
N VAL A 272 -5.93 24.10 -14.03
CA VAL A 272 -5.71 23.80 -15.46
C VAL A 272 -5.68 25.07 -16.30
N HIS A 273 -6.46 26.09 -15.95
CA HIS A 273 -6.42 27.40 -16.61
C HIS A 273 -5.16 28.19 -16.27
N GLU A 274 -4.70 28.18 -15.01
CA GLU A 274 -3.42 28.77 -14.63
C GLU A 274 -2.28 28.07 -15.36
N SER A 275 -2.23 26.75 -15.37
CA SER A 275 -1.20 26.02 -16.13
C SER A 275 -1.29 26.23 -17.64
N ALA A 276 -2.48 26.45 -18.19
CA ALA A 276 -2.68 26.79 -19.61
C ALA A 276 -2.35 28.26 -19.89
N GLN A 277 -2.55 29.14 -18.93
CA GLN A 277 -2.15 30.55 -19.01
C GLN A 277 -0.64 30.68 -18.87
N GLU A 278 -0.04 30.03 -17.88
CA GLU A 278 1.42 29.96 -17.73
C GLU A 278 2.10 29.34 -18.96
N ARG A 279 1.50 28.34 -19.58
CA ARG A 279 1.98 27.77 -20.83
C ARG A 279 1.92 28.77 -21.97
N ARG A 280 0.83 29.58 -22.09
CA ARG A 280 0.72 30.64 -23.07
C ARG A 280 1.71 31.76 -22.80
N ASP A 281 1.89 32.15 -21.54
CA ASP A 281 2.84 33.18 -21.12
C ASP A 281 4.27 32.73 -21.36
N LEU A 282 4.55 31.44 -21.13
CA LEU A 282 5.85 30.83 -21.46
C LEU A 282 6.07 30.75 -22.99
N GLU A 283 5.06 30.31 -23.75
CA GLU A 283 5.10 30.30 -25.23
C GLU A 283 5.25 31.72 -25.79
N GLU A 284 4.59 32.70 -25.19
CA GLU A 284 4.71 34.11 -25.58
C GLU A 284 6.07 34.69 -25.19
N SER A 285 6.61 34.30 -24.02
CA SER A 285 7.98 34.66 -23.61
C SER A 285 9.02 34.01 -24.52
N MET A 286 8.81 32.74 -24.90
CA MET A 286 9.67 32.03 -25.87
C MET A 286 9.57 32.65 -27.27
N LYS A 287 8.38 33.06 -27.72
CA LYS A 287 8.23 33.82 -28.98
C LYS A 287 8.92 35.17 -28.95
N ARG A 288 8.88 35.88 -27.83
CA ARG A 288 9.62 37.13 -27.63
C ARG A 288 11.14 36.90 -27.64
N LEU A 289 11.61 35.79 -27.09
CA LEU A 289 13.05 35.39 -27.16
C LEU A 289 13.46 35.01 -28.58
N HIS A 290 12.55 34.47 -29.41
CA HIS A 290 12.83 34.16 -30.83
C HIS A 290 12.73 35.38 -31.76
N SER A 291 12.18 36.49 -31.28
CA SER A 291 12.14 37.76 -32.05
C SER A 291 13.30 38.69 -31.75
N VAL A 292 14.22 38.32 -30.85
CA VAL A 292 15.46 39.03 -30.61
C VAL A 292 16.57 38.30 -31.40
N ASP A 293 17.12 38.97 -32.39
CA ASP A 293 18.09 38.48 -33.38
C ASP A 293 19.49 38.11 -32.81
N ASP A 294 19.58 37.49 -31.64
CA ASP A 294 20.84 37.13 -30.97
C ASP A 294 20.93 35.66 -30.55
N LEU A 295 20.52 34.74 -31.39
CA LEU A 295 20.95 33.36 -31.23
C LEU A 295 22.02 33.04 -32.27
N PRO A 296 23.21 32.54 -31.89
CA PRO A 296 24.21 32.14 -32.85
C PRO A 296 23.63 30.99 -33.71
N GLU A 297 23.63 31.20 -35.02
CA GLU A 297 23.35 30.15 -35.99
C GLU A 297 24.33 29.00 -35.78
N SER A 298 23.75 27.79 -35.86
CA SER A 298 24.43 26.49 -35.93
C SER A 298 24.75 25.80 -34.61
N PHE A 299 23.78 24.90 -34.25
CA PHE A 299 24.21 23.60 -33.74
C PHE A 299 24.80 22.79 -34.91
N PRO A 300 26.01 22.23 -34.79
CA PRO A 300 26.53 21.33 -35.81
C PRO A 300 25.63 20.08 -35.85
N SER A 301 25.04 19.85 -36.99
CA SER A 301 24.39 18.58 -37.34
C SER A 301 25.48 17.51 -37.33
N ASP A 302 25.45 16.62 -36.33
CA ASP A 302 26.16 15.34 -36.36
C ASP A 302 25.46 14.40 -37.35
N GLU A 303 25.63 14.72 -38.62
CA GLU A 303 25.44 13.78 -39.72
C GLU A 303 26.85 13.37 -40.17
N LYS A 304 27.33 12.23 -39.63
CA LYS A 304 28.31 11.28 -40.19
C LYS A 304 29.13 10.60 -39.10
N ARG A 305 28.60 9.47 -38.58
CA ARG A 305 29.35 8.20 -38.59
C ARG A 305 28.45 7.03 -38.18
#